data_a88457b6f5e647a6f92713ce42622c87
#
_entry.id   a88457b6f5e647a6f92713ce42622c87
#
_cell.length_a   1.000
_cell.length_b   1.000
_cell.length_c   1.000
_cell.angle_alpha   90.00
_cell.angle_beta   90.00
_cell.angle_gamma   90.00
#
_symmetry.space_group_name_H-M   'P 1'
#
loop_
_entity.id
_entity.type
_entity.pdbx_description
1 polymer ?
#
loop_
_entity_poly.entity_id
_entity_poly.type
_entity_poly.pdbx_seq_one_letter_code
_entity_poly.pdbx_strand_id
1 'polypeptide(L)'
;MERALRLDSRLRVAGVAGPGEPLANPATLETLRLIHARFPRLLLCLSTNGLVLSDALPELLDCGVSTLTVTVNTRSVVCAGHVYRTVGGSADAGAMAAFLSAQQEGVAKAAEAGLTVKINTVVIPGVNTGEIEEIACWAARAGAAVMNLMPLIPQAGFRDNEPPSQALLDALRAKARVHIPQFTHCRQCRADAVGVPGE
;
A
#
# COMPACT_ATOMS: atom_id res chain seq x y z
N MET A 1 1.60 0.73 22.39
CA MET A 1 1.80 2.14 22.01
C MET A 1 2.50 2.95 23.09
N GLU A 2 1.96 3.12 24.31
CA GLU A 2 2.58 3.92 25.38
C GLU A 2 4.04 3.54 25.70
N ARG A 3 4.32 2.24 25.79
CA ARG A 3 5.69 1.75 26.02
C ARG A 3 6.64 2.16 24.89
N ALA A 4 6.21 2.07 23.63
CA ALA A 4 7.04 2.45 22.50
C ALA A 4 7.36 3.96 22.50
N LEU A 5 6.36 4.81 22.78
CA LEU A 5 6.53 6.26 22.87
C LEU A 5 7.42 6.70 24.04
N ARG A 6 7.45 5.93 25.14
CA ARG A 6 8.39 6.18 26.24
C ARG A 6 9.82 5.78 25.90
N LEU A 7 9.99 4.74 25.07
CA LEU A 7 11.31 4.26 24.66
C LEU A 7 11.92 5.12 23.55
N ASP A 8 11.09 5.66 22.65
CA ASP A 8 11.54 6.56 21.58
C ASP A 8 10.55 7.70 21.37
N SER A 9 10.93 8.90 21.83
CA SER A 9 10.14 10.12 21.66
C SER A 9 10.11 10.67 20.22
N ARG A 10 10.90 10.11 19.31
CA ARG A 10 10.93 10.50 17.89
C ARG A 10 9.77 9.86 17.10
N LEU A 11 9.10 8.86 17.64
CA LEU A 11 7.98 8.22 16.98
C LEU A 11 6.87 9.23 16.68
N ARG A 12 6.44 9.29 15.43
CA ARG A 12 5.43 10.22 14.91
C ARG A 12 4.29 9.52 14.18
N VAL A 13 4.48 8.26 13.78
CA VAL A 13 3.53 7.51 12.97
C VAL A 13 3.11 6.26 13.72
N ALA A 14 1.81 6.00 13.77
CA ALA A 14 1.25 4.71 14.14
C ALA A 14 0.63 4.08 12.89
N GLY A 15 1.26 2.99 12.42
CA GLY A 15 0.83 2.31 11.20
C GLY A 15 0.13 0.98 11.48
N VAL A 16 -0.93 0.71 10.75
CA VAL A 16 -1.55 -0.62 10.64
C VAL A 16 -1.16 -1.20 9.29
N ALA A 17 -0.24 -2.19 9.34
CA ALA A 17 0.25 -2.91 8.16
C ALA A 17 0.23 -4.40 8.52
N GLY A 18 -0.87 -5.07 8.25
CA GLY A 18 -1.17 -6.41 8.71
C GLY A 18 -0.15 -7.47 8.49
N PRO A 19 -0.38 -8.73 8.92
CA PRO A 19 -0.70 -9.76 7.94
C PRO A 19 -2.19 -9.70 7.59
N GLY A 20 -2.48 -9.69 6.28
CA GLY A 20 -3.84 -9.64 5.76
C GLY A 20 -4.35 -8.22 5.46
N GLU A 21 -5.65 -8.11 5.20
CA GLU A 21 -6.30 -6.84 4.86
C GLU A 21 -6.90 -6.19 6.11
N PRO A 22 -6.37 -5.04 6.55
CA PRO A 22 -6.87 -4.39 7.78
C PRO A 22 -8.35 -3.99 7.70
N LEU A 23 -8.84 -3.57 6.53
CA LEU A 23 -10.24 -3.18 6.37
C LEU A 23 -11.22 -4.35 6.39
N ALA A 24 -10.72 -5.58 6.31
CA ALA A 24 -11.54 -6.78 6.54
C ALA A 24 -11.74 -7.09 8.03
N ASN A 25 -11.03 -6.41 8.94
CA ASN A 25 -11.14 -6.61 10.37
C ASN A 25 -11.80 -5.40 11.05
N PRO A 26 -13.03 -5.53 11.58
CA PRO A 26 -13.74 -4.42 12.21
C PRO A 26 -12.99 -3.81 13.41
N ALA A 27 -12.14 -4.57 14.09
CA ALA A 27 -11.32 -4.07 15.18
C ALA A 27 -10.26 -3.04 14.73
N THR A 28 -9.95 -2.97 13.43
CA THR A 28 -8.99 -1.99 12.89
C THR A 28 -9.47 -0.55 13.12
N LEU A 29 -10.70 -0.25 12.72
CA LEU A 29 -11.27 1.10 12.86
C LEU A 29 -11.38 1.51 14.33
N GLU A 30 -11.84 0.60 15.18
CA GLU A 30 -11.91 0.83 16.63
C GLU A 30 -10.51 1.11 17.21
N THR A 31 -9.52 0.33 16.82
CA THR A 31 -8.12 0.54 17.24
C THR A 31 -7.60 1.91 16.81
N LEU A 32 -7.87 2.34 15.59
CA LEU A 32 -7.47 3.65 15.08
C LEU A 32 -8.15 4.78 15.86
N ARG A 33 -9.44 4.69 16.15
CA ARG A 33 -10.17 5.67 17.00
C ARG A 33 -9.54 5.79 18.39
N LEU A 34 -9.27 4.65 19.04
CA LEU A 34 -8.63 4.63 20.36
C LEU A 34 -7.23 5.25 20.34
N ILE A 35 -6.44 4.98 19.30
CA ILE A 35 -5.10 5.57 19.16
C ILE A 35 -5.23 7.07 18.92
N HIS A 36 -6.12 7.51 18.04
CA HIS A 36 -6.34 8.93 17.76
C HIS A 36 -6.76 9.71 19.02
N ALA A 37 -7.73 9.18 19.74
CA ALA A 37 -8.20 9.80 20.98
C ALA A 37 -7.11 9.89 22.06
N ARG A 38 -6.27 8.83 22.19
CA ARG A 38 -5.26 8.76 23.23
C ARG A 38 -3.95 9.47 22.85
N PHE A 39 -3.62 9.51 21.57
CA PHE A 39 -2.35 10.03 21.03
C PHE A 39 -2.59 10.96 19.83
N PRO A 40 -3.29 12.10 19.98
CA PRO A 40 -3.75 12.94 18.86
C PRO A 40 -2.61 13.56 18.04
N ARG A 41 -1.37 13.48 18.51
CA ARG A 41 -0.18 13.96 17.77
C ARG A 41 0.47 12.92 16.86
N LEU A 42 0.02 11.66 16.92
CA LEU A 42 0.51 10.63 16.01
C LEU A 42 -0.23 10.72 14.69
N LEU A 43 0.53 10.64 13.61
CA LEU A 43 -0.02 10.42 12.27
C LEU A 43 -0.46 8.97 12.17
N LEU A 44 -1.72 8.74 11.81
CA LEU A 44 -2.23 7.41 11.60
C LEU A 44 -2.07 7.00 10.14
N CYS A 45 -1.42 5.85 9.94
CA CYS A 45 -1.17 5.27 8.63
C CYS A 45 -1.83 3.89 8.52
N LEU A 46 -2.53 3.64 7.43
CA LEU A 46 -3.13 2.34 7.12
C LEU A 46 -2.59 1.81 5.80
N SER A 47 -2.23 0.52 5.76
CA SER A 47 -1.91 -0.18 4.52
C SER A 47 -3.07 -1.08 4.13
N THR A 48 -3.55 -0.98 2.88
CA THR A 48 -4.71 -1.71 2.38
C THR A 48 -4.47 -2.22 0.96
N ASN A 49 -5.19 -3.26 0.57
CA ASN A 49 -5.28 -3.68 -0.82
C ASN A 49 -6.19 -2.78 -1.68
N GLY A 50 -6.99 -1.91 -1.07
CA GLY A 50 -7.86 -0.94 -1.73
C GLY A 50 -9.23 -1.46 -2.16
N LEU A 51 -9.57 -2.74 -1.94
CA LEU A 51 -10.82 -3.34 -2.42
C LEU A 51 -12.07 -2.61 -1.90
N VAL A 52 -12.07 -2.24 -0.63
CA VAL A 52 -13.20 -1.57 0.03
C VAL A 52 -12.85 -0.14 0.49
N LEU A 53 -11.81 0.45 -0.09
CA LEU A 53 -11.29 1.74 0.37
C LEU A 53 -12.30 2.87 0.18
N SER A 54 -13.00 2.92 -0.96
CA SER A 54 -14.02 3.95 -1.21
C SER A 54 -15.12 3.96 -0.15
N ASP A 55 -15.59 2.77 0.23
CA ASP A 55 -16.68 2.62 1.21
C ASP A 55 -16.21 2.93 2.64
N ALA A 56 -14.97 2.54 2.95
CA ALA A 56 -14.38 2.75 4.28
C ALA A 56 -13.85 4.18 4.50
N LEU A 57 -13.72 4.99 3.45
CA LEU A 57 -13.06 6.29 3.49
C LEU A 57 -13.68 7.26 4.52
N PRO A 58 -15.01 7.41 4.63
CA PRO A 58 -15.61 8.30 5.65
C PRO A 58 -15.19 7.91 7.07
N GLU A 59 -15.24 6.60 7.39
CA GLU A 59 -14.86 6.12 8.71
C GLU A 59 -13.36 6.25 8.99
N LEU A 60 -12.51 6.10 7.97
CA LEU A 60 -11.07 6.32 8.09
C LEU A 60 -10.74 7.78 8.43
N LEU A 61 -11.44 8.73 7.80
CA LEU A 61 -11.32 10.15 8.12
C LEU A 61 -11.76 10.44 9.55
N ASP A 62 -12.91 9.89 9.97
CA ASP A 62 -13.42 10.03 11.34
C ASP A 62 -12.49 9.41 12.39
N CYS A 63 -11.76 8.37 12.03
CA CYS A 63 -10.71 7.76 12.85
C CYS A 63 -9.41 8.59 12.93
N GLY A 64 -9.29 9.68 12.17
CA GLY A 64 -8.11 10.53 12.13
C GLY A 64 -6.97 9.95 11.29
N VAL A 65 -7.25 9.02 10.36
CA VAL A 65 -6.25 8.54 9.40
C VAL A 65 -5.85 9.68 8.49
N SER A 66 -4.56 9.89 8.34
CA SER A 66 -4.00 10.96 7.50
C SER A 66 -3.13 10.43 6.35
N THR A 67 -2.71 9.18 6.43
CA THR A 67 -1.83 8.56 5.44
C THR A 67 -2.33 7.16 5.08
N LEU A 68 -2.40 6.87 3.79
CA LEU A 68 -2.76 5.56 3.26
C LEU A 68 -1.60 4.98 2.44
N THR A 69 -1.38 3.69 2.58
CA THR A 69 -0.56 2.92 1.65
C THR A 69 -1.47 1.96 0.91
N VAL A 70 -1.63 2.13 -0.39
CA VAL A 70 -2.44 1.22 -1.21
C VAL A 70 -1.51 0.34 -2.04
N THR A 71 -1.69 -0.98 -1.95
CA THR A 71 -0.91 -1.94 -2.73
C THR A 71 -1.54 -2.14 -4.09
N VAL A 72 -0.88 -1.65 -5.14
CA VAL A 72 -1.30 -1.78 -6.54
C VAL A 72 -0.18 -2.46 -7.32
N ASN A 73 -0.36 -3.75 -7.66
CA ASN A 73 0.68 -4.54 -8.31
C ASN A 73 0.51 -4.60 -9.84
N THR A 74 -0.66 -4.25 -10.36
CA THR A 74 -0.99 -4.23 -11.78
C THR A 74 -2.20 -3.37 -12.04
N ARG A 75 -2.38 -2.98 -13.31
CA ARG A 75 -3.58 -2.33 -13.83
C ARG A 75 -4.27 -3.15 -14.92
N SER A 76 -3.67 -4.27 -15.30
CA SER A 76 -4.17 -5.20 -16.31
C SER A 76 -4.94 -6.35 -15.65
N VAL A 77 -6.15 -6.63 -16.13
CA VAL A 77 -6.97 -7.78 -15.68
C VAL A 77 -6.23 -9.09 -15.94
N VAL A 78 -5.52 -9.20 -17.05
CA VAL A 78 -4.73 -10.40 -17.38
C VAL A 78 -3.60 -10.58 -16.39
N CYS A 79 -2.83 -9.53 -16.11
CA CYS A 79 -1.76 -9.59 -15.13
C CYS A 79 -2.31 -9.83 -13.71
N ALA A 80 -3.47 -9.26 -13.36
CA ALA A 80 -4.12 -9.50 -12.07
C ALA A 80 -4.41 -11.00 -11.83
N GLY A 81 -4.82 -11.74 -12.84
CA GLY A 81 -5.01 -13.19 -12.77
C GLY A 81 -3.71 -13.97 -12.48
N HIS A 82 -2.54 -13.42 -12.79
CA HIS A 82 -1.24 -14.00 -12.43
C HIS A 82 -0.77 -13.56 -11.03
N VAL A 83 -1.15 -12.36 -10.59
CA VAL A 83 -0.73 -11.78 -9.30
C VAL A 83 -1.61 -12.25 -8.15
N TYR A 84 -2.92 -12.26 -8.35
CA TYR A 84 -3.89 -12.57 -7.30
C TYR A 84 -4.55 -13.92 -7.54
N ARG A 85 -4.52 -14.76 -6.54
CA ARG A 85 -5.19 -16.06 -6.59
C ARG A 85 -6.72 -15.89 -6.62
N THR A 86 -7.23 -15.02 -5.76
CA THR A 86 -8.65 -14.65 -5.67
C THR A 86 -8.78 -13.21 -5.20
N VAL A 87 -9.86 -12.57 -5.57
CA VAL A 87 -10.28 -11.27 -5.06
C VAL A 87 -11.74 -11.38 -4.63
N GLY A 88 -12.05 -11.01 -3.39
CA GLY A 88 -13.39 -11.15 -2.83
C GLY A 88 -13.93 -12.59 -2.85
N GLY A 89 -13.03 -13.58 -2.86
CA GLY A 89 -13.38 -15.00 -2.93
C GLY A 89 -13.54 -15.55 -4.36
N SER A 90 -13.45 -14.71 -5.41
CA SER A 90 -13.53 -15.13 -6.82
C SER A 90 -12.18 -15.00 -7.54
N ALA A 91 -11.94 -15.90 -8.51
CA ALA A 91 -10.79 -15.92 -9.41
C ALA A 91 -11.14 -15.48 -10.85
N ASP A 92 -12.38 -15.07 -11.12
CA ASP A 92 -12.79 -14.70 -12.45
C ASP A 92 -12.31 -13.31 -12.89
N ALA A 93 -12.28 -13.08 -14.20
CA ALA A 93 -11.82 -11.82 -14.77
C ALA A 93 -12.71 -10.61 -14.37
N GLY A 94 -14.00 -10.84 -14.12
CA GLY A 94 -14.93 -9.79 -13.67
C GLY A 94 -14.59 -9.31 -12.26
N ALA A 95 -14.28 -10.24 -11.34
CA ALA A 95 -13.82 -9.89 -9.99
C ALA A 95 -12.49 -9.13 -10.03
N MET A 96 -11.55 -9.55 -10.89
CA MET A 96 -10.28 -8.82 -11.09
C MET A 96 -10.51 -7.40 -11.63
N ALA A 97 -11.38 -7.25 -12.63
CA ALA A 97 -11.72 -5.94 -13.19
C ALA A 97 -12.37 -5.02 -12.13
N ALA A 98 -13.33 -5.54 -11.37
CA ALA A 98 -13.98 -4.80 -10.30
C ALA A 98 -12.98 -4.36 -9.23
N PHE A 99 -12.05 -5.22 -8.86
CA PHE A 99 -10.98 -4.90 -7.90
C PHE A 99 -10.08 -3.76 -8.38
N LEU A 100 -9.59 -3.85 -9.62
CA LEU A 100 -8.76 -2.80 -10.20
C LEU A 100 -9.50 -1.46 -10.29
N SER A 101 -10.80 -1.48 -10.60
CA SER A 101 -11.66 -0.30 -10.59
C SER A 101 -11.83 0.27 -9.18
N ALA A 102 -12.07 -0.58 -8.17
CA ALA A 102 -12.20 -0.18 -6.78
C ALA A 102 -10.91 0.46 -6.23
N GLN A 103 -9.75 -0.10 -6.57
CA GLN A 103 -8.45 0.50 -6.24
C GLN A 103 -8.31 1.90 -6.85
N GLN A 104 -8.66 2.04 -8.11
CA GLN A 104 -8.56 3.31 -8.82
C GLN A 104 -9.45 4.39 -8.19
N GLU A 105 -10.69 4.04 -7.93
CA GLU A 105 -11.67 4.94 -7.30
C GLU A 105 -11.25 5.31 -5.87
N GLY A 106 -10.87 4.30 -5.07
CA GLY A 106 -10.46 4.50 -3.69
C GLY A 106 -9.23 5.40 -3.55
N VAL A 107 -8.22 5.22 -4.42
CA VAL A 107 -7.02 6.07 -4.43
C VAL A 107 -7.37 7.51 -4.78
N ALA A 108 -8.17 7.73 -5.82
CA ALA A 108 -8.57 9.07 -6.24
C ALA A 108 -9.38 9.79 -5.16
N LYS A 109 -10.41 9.14 -4.60
CA LYS A 109 -11.23 9.70 -3.53
C LYS A 109 -10.42 10.00 -2.26
N ALA A 110 -9.49 9.13 -1.89
CA ALA A 110 -8.64 9.34 -0.73
C ALA A 110 -7.72 10.55 -0.90
N ALA A 111 -7.12 10.70 -2.10
CA ALA A 111 -6.29 11.87 -2.43
C ALA A 111 -7.12 13.16 -2.46
N GLU A 112 -8.31 13.13 -3.06
CA GLU A 112 -9.25 14.26 -3.10
C GLU A 112 -9.73 14.68 -1.70
N ALA A 113 -9.90 13.72 -0.80
CA ALA A 113 -10.23 13.96 0.60
C ALA A 113 -9.04 14.50 1.43
N GLY A 114 -7.87 14.70 0.82
CA GLY A 114 -6.70 15.30 1.45
C GLY A 114 -5.78 14.31 2.18
N LEU A 115 -5.98 12.99 2.03
CA LEU A 115 -5.06 12.03 2.61
C LEU A 115 -3.77 11.95 1.80
N THR A 116 -2.66 11.74 2.50
CA THR A 116 -1.39 11.41 1.83
C THR A 116 -1.42 9.97 1.36
N VAL A 117 -1.57 9.75 0.06
CA VAL A 117 -1.64 8.40 -0.52
C VAL A 117 -0.26 7.98 -1.04
N LYS A 118 0.21 6.83 -0.57
CA LYS A 118 1.38 6.12 -1.07
C LYS A 118 0.94 4.88 -1.84
N ILE A 119 1.48 4.68 -3.03
CA ILE A 119 1.31 3.41 -3.77
C ILE A 119 2.49 2.49 -3.48
N ASN A 120 2.22 1.29 -3.01
CA ASN A 120 3.19 0.20 -2.96
C ASN A 120 2.98 -0.73 -4.16
N THR A 121 4.06 -1.09 -4.84
CA THR A 121 4.03 -2.09 -5.92
C THR A 121 5.15 -3.09 -5.69
N VAL A 122 4.79 -4.36 -5.56
CA VAL A 122 5.76 -5.45 -5.53
C VAL A 122 6.21 -5.72 -6.96
N VAL A 123 7.51 -5.64 -7.20
CA VAL A 123 8.11 -5.94 -8.52
C VAL A 123 8.29 -7.44 -8.66
N ILE A 124 7.56 -8.04 -9.60
CA ILE A 124 7.54 -9.47 -9.88
C ILE A 124 8.12 -9.67 -11.28
N PRO A 125 9.42 -10.09 -11.41
CA PRO A 125 10.06 -10.30 -12.69
C PRO A 125 9.27 -11.26 -13.60
N GLY A 126 9.12 -10.89 -14.87
CA GLY A 126 8.35 -11.67 -15.84
C GLY A 126 6.84 -11.56 -15.73
N VAL A 127 6.30 -10.87 -14.70
CA VAL A 127 4.85 -10.72 -14.49
C VAL A 127 4.42 -9.26 -14.67
N ASN A 128 4.91 -8.33 -13.84
CA ASN A 128 4.43 -6.95 -13.86
C ASN A 128 5.50 -5.89 -14.15
N THR A 129 6.72 -6.27 -14.44
CA THR A 129 7.82 -5.31 -14.71
C THR A 129 7.54 -4.37 -15.87
N GLY A 130 6.77 -4.81 -16.85
CA GLY A 130 6.35 -4.00 -18.00
C GLY A 130 5.29 -2.93 -17.67
N GLU A 131 4.58 -3.07 -16.54
CA GLU A 131 3.49 -2.16 -16.16
C GLU A 131 3.92 -1.06 -15.17
N ILE A 132 5.14 -1.12 -14.63
CA ILE A 132 5.60 -0.23 -13.54
C ILE A 132 5.48 1.25 -13.92
N GLU A 133 5.85 1.61 -15.14
CA GLU A 133 5.78 2.99 -15.61
C GLU A 133 4.33 3.46 -15.78
N GLU A 134 3.45 2.60 -16.28
CA GLU A 134 2.02 2.88 -16.39
C GLU A 134 1.37 3.07 -15.01
N ILE A 135 1.70 2.19 -14.06
CA ILE A 135 1.23 2.31 -12.66
C ILE A 135 1.69 3.64 -12.07
N ALA A 136 2.96 4.04 -12.28
CA ALA A 136 3.49 5.30 -11.77
C ALA A 136 2.78 6.52 -12.37
N CYS A 137 2.58 6.52 -13.68
CA CYS A 137 1.87 7.57 -14.40
C CYS A 137 0.41 7.69 -13.92
N TRP A 138 -0.27 6.57 -13.77
CA TRP A 138 -1.63 6.53 -13.24
C TRP A 138 -1.67 7.03 -11.79
N ALA A 139 -0.79 6.56 -10.91
CA ALA A 139 -0.74 6.94 -9.51
C ALA A 139 -0.60 8.45 -9.33
N ALA A 140 0.29 9.08 -10.12
CA ALA A 140 0.45 10.53 -10.13
C ALA A 140 -0.85 11.24 -10.53
N ARG A 141 -1.51 10.79 -11.59
CA ARG A 141 -2.79 11.39 -12.05
C ARG A 141 -3.94 11.18 -11.06
N ALA A 142 -3.92 10.08 -10.31
CA ALA A 142 -4.89 9.80 -9.25
C ALA A 142 -4.63 10.59 -7.96
N GLY A 143 -3.59 11.44 -7.91
CA GLY A 143 -3.26 12.28 -6.77
C GLY A 143 -2.41 11.59 -5.69
N ALA A 144 -1.84 10.41 -5.96
CA ALA A 144 -0.91 9.79 -5.02
C ALA A 144 0.35 10.67 -4.86
N ALA A 145 0.82 10.81 -3.63
CA ALA A 145 1.97 11.66 -3.30
C ALA A 145 3.31 10.99 -3.60
N VAL A 146 3.36 9.66 -3.49
CA VAL A 146 4.63 8.92 -3.58
C VAL A 146 4.38 7.45 -3.94
N MET A 147 5.33 6.83 -4.62
CA MET A 147 5.31 5.40 -4.95
C MET A 147 6.53 4.70 -4.36
N ASN A 148 6.36 3.46 -3.96
CA ASN A 148 7.42 2.58 -3.47
C ASN A 148 7.44 1.28 -4.28
N LEU A 149 8.56 0.97 -4.90
CA LEU A 149 8.82 -0.30 -5.57
C LEU A 149 9.52 -1.25 -4.60
N MET A 150 8.83 -2.32 -4.24
CA MET A 150 9.33 -3.34 -3.32
C MET A 150 9.80 -4.58 -4.09
N PRO A 151 10.93 -5.17 -3.73
CA PRO A 151 11.33 -6.44 -4.34
C PRO A 151 10.36 -7.56 -3.93
N LEU A 152 10.09 -8.47 -4.84
CA LEU A 152 9.40 -9.72 -4.51
C LEU A 152 10.19 -10.48 -3.44
N ILE A 153 9.50 -10.94 -2.41
CA ILE A 153 9.97 -11.96 -1.48
C ILE A 153 9.34 -13.27 -1.92
N PRO A 154 10.11 -14.25 -2.42
CA PRO A 154 9.58 -15.51 -2.93
C PRO A 154 8.85 -16.30 -1.85
N GLN A 155 7.51 -16.35 -1.95
CA GLN A 155 6.64 -17.06 -1.01
C GLN A 155 5.37 -17.54 -1.70
N ALA A 156 4.72 -18.54 -1.13
CA ALA A 156 3.43 -19.07 -1.59
C ALA A 156 3.43 -19.39 -3.10
N GLY A 157 2.58 -18.77 -3.88
CA GLY A 157 2.49 -18.96 -5.34
C GLY A 157 3.71 -18.45 -6.12
N PHE A 158 4.55 -17.62 -5.52
CA PHE A 158 5.77 -17.06 -6.12
C PHE A 158 7.05 -17.64 -5.53
N ARG A 159 6.99 -18.79 -4.84
CA ARG A 159 8.16 -19.41 -4.17
C ARG A 159 9.29 -19.75 -5.13
N ASP A 160 8.96 -20.06 -6.38
CA ASP A 160 9.90 -20.48 -7.42
C ASP A 160 10.34 -19.30 -8.32
N ASN A 161 9.84 -18.08 -8.05
CA ASN A 161 10.23 -16.88 -8.78
C ASN A 161 11.50 -16.27 -8.20
N GLU A 162 12.39 -15.81 -9.07
CA GLU A 162 13.55 -15.05 -8.63
C GLU A 162 13.14 -13.60 -8.24
N PRO A 163 13.68 -13.06 -7.12
CA PRO A 163 13.48 -11.64 -6.81
C PRO A 163 14.16 -10.77 -7.87
N PRO A 164 13.69 -9.52 -8.07
CA PRO A 164 14.32 -8.60 -8.98
C PRO A 164 15.74 -8.27 -8.52
N SER A 165 16.69 -8.19 -9.46
CA SER A 165 18.01 -7.68 -9.15
C SER A 165 17.95 -6.20 -8.74
N GLN A 166 18.95 -5.73 -7.99
CA GLN A 166 19.06 -4.32 -7.60
C GLN A 166 19.11 -3.41 -8.84
N ALA A 167 19.84 -3.84 -9.88
CA ALA A 167 19.92 -3.09 -11.14
C ALA A 167 18.55 -2.93 -11.81
N LEU A 168 17.73 -3.99 -11.83
CA LEU A 168 16.37 -3.93 -12.37
C LEU A 168 15.49 -2.98 -11.53
N LEU A 169 15.54 -3.09 -10.21
CA LEU A 169 14.79 -2.18 -9.32
C LEU A 169 15.17 -0.72 -9.54
N ASP A 170 16.45 -0.42 -9.66
CA ASP A 170 16.94 0.96 -9.86
C ASP A 170 16.53 1.50 -11.22
N ALA A 171 16.58 0.66 -12.27
CA ALA A 171 16.08 1.04 -13.59
C ALA A 171 14.57 1.32 -13.59
N LEU A 172 13.77 0.49 -12.92
CA LEU A 172 12.33 0.68 -12.80
C LEU A 172 11.98 1.92 -11.95
N ARG A 173 12.71 2.16 -10.86
CA ARG A 173 12.57 3.38 -10.05
C ARG A 173 12.92 4.64 -10.84
N ALA A 174 13.93 4.58 -11.68
CA ALA A 174 14.30 5.71 -12.55
C ALA A 174 13.18 6.05 -13.52
N LYS A 175 12.56 5.06 -14.16
CA LYS A 175 11.38 5.26 -15.02
C LYS A 175 10.19 5.82 -14.25
N ALA A 176 9.83 5.20 -13.13
CA ALA A 176 8.70 5.62 -12.31
C ALA A 176 8.89 7.05 -11.75
N ARG A 177 10.12 7.46 -11.44
CA ARG A 177 10.44 8.79 -10.90
C ARG A 177 10.11 9.94 -11.85
N VAL A 178 10.02 9.69 -13.15
CA VAL A 178 9.60 10.68 -14.14
C VAL A 178 8.14 11.14 -13.88
N HIS A 179 7.33 10.26 -13.31
CA HIS A 179 5.90 10.49 -13.08
C HIS A 179 5.56 10.82 -11.63
N ILE A 180 6.20 10.14 -10.68
CA ILE A 180 5.87 10.24 -9.25
C ILE A 180 7.12 10.06 -8.39
N PRO A 181 7.29 10.83 -7.29
CA PRO A 181 8.39 10.64 -6.35
C PRO A 181 8.47 9.20 -5.85
N GLN A 182 9.70 8.70 -5.67
CA GLN A 182 9.95 7.34 -5.21
C GLN A 182 10.35 7.32 -3.73
N PHE A 183 9.64 6.52 -2.94
CA PHE A 183 10.00 6.24 -1.55
C PHE A 183 10.98 5.07 -1.50
N THR A 184 12.18 5.28 -0.99
CA THR A 184 13.27 4.29 -1.03
C THR A 184 13.68 3.76 0.35
N HIS A 185 13.11 4.32 1.43
CA HIS A 185 13.46 3.95 2.79
C HIS A 185 12.75 2.68 3.29
N CYS A 186 11.62 2.30 2.69
CA CYS A 186 10.91 1.06 3.01
C CYS A 186 11.45 -0.09 2.15
N ARG A 187 12.34 -0.89 2.70
CA ARG A 187 12.92 -2.04 2.00
C ARG A 187 12.18 -3.33 2.29
N GLN A 188 11.56 -3.43 3.44
CA GLN A 188 10.77 -4.58 3.87
C GLN A 188 9.68 -4.10 4.82
N CYS A 189 8.41 -4.45 4.51
CA CYS A 189 7.31 -4.16 5.41
C CYS A 189 7.28 -5.23 6.52
N ARG A 190 7.38 -4.78 7.79
CA ARG A 190 7.28 -5.65 8.96
C ARG A 190 6.13 -5.15 9.82
N ALA A 191 5.19 -6.05 10.11
CA ALA A 191 4.00 -5.73 10.90
C ALA A 191 4.29 -5.38 12.37
N ASP A 192 5.48 -5.67 12.86
CA ASP A 192 5.91 -5.54 14.27
C ASP A 192 7.08 -4.56 14.45
N ALA A 193 7.38 -3.74 13.45
CA ALA A 193 8.53 -2.85 13.50
C ALA A 193 8.23 -1.59 14.33
N VAL A 194 9.18 -1.26 15.21
CA VAL A 194 9.25 0.01 15.95
C VAL A 194 10.61 0.64 15.65
N GLY A 195 10.63 1.90 15.23
CA GLY A 195 11.87 2.62 14.93
C GLY A 195 11.75 3.59 13.78
N VAL A 196 12.87 4.08 13.30
CA VAL A 196 12.97 4.99 12.16
C VAL A 196 13.29 4.15 10.90
N PRO A 197 12.53 4.30 9.78
CA PRO A 197 12.85 3.58 8.55
C PRO A 197 14.27 3.89 8.07
N GLY A 198 15.09 2.84 7.94
CA GLY A 198 16.45 2.94 7.41
C GLY A 198 17.57 2.99 8.48
N GLU A 199 17.21 3.00 9.77
CA GLU A 199 18.14 2.81 10.89
C GLU A 199 18.22 1.33 11.32
#